data_1c065beaa1d7274c172f6e46b58201ce
#
_entry.id   1c065beaa1d7274c172f6e46b58201ce
#
_cell.length_a   1.000
_cell.length_b   1.000
_cell.length_c   1.000
_cell.angle_alpha   90.00
_cell.angle_beta   90.00
_cell.angle_gamma   90.00
#
_symmetry.space_group_name_H-M   'P 1'
#
loop_
_entity.id
_entity.type
_entity.pdbx_description
1 polymer ?
#
loop_
_entity_poly.entity_id
_entity_poly.type
_entity_poly.pdbx_seq_one_letter_code
_entity_poly.pdbx_strand_id
1 'polypeptide(L)'
;MSMRHLRFLRYVDEVARAGSIRKAAEQLHVTASAVNRRVMDLEEELGAPLFERRARGVRLTAAGELFVRYIREQSGDVERMKSQIEDLKGLRRGTVRIACSQALALDFLPREIAAYRAKFPLVQFDVKVFDHERAMSTLAAYEVDLVLVFRPPFLPNFQPLMSLRQRLVALMPADHPLAARSKIRLSDCVGYPVALAERSLGGRQLLAEVLARSNLRFDIVAESNSFEFLRGMVLRDKVISFQIEIGAVESDELVVRQIDDRDVPRADLVLGQLRGRSLPVPAAKFAEQLARVLEAMRP
;
A
#
# COMPACT_ATOMS: atom_id res chain seq x y z
N MET A 1 14.72 28.86 -9.98
CA MET A 1 13.77 28.18 -10.88
C MET A 1 12.37 28.72 -10.58
N SER A 2 11.69 29.31 -11.56
CA SER A 2 10.37 29.93 -11.34
C SER A 2 9.31 28.85 -11.01
N MET A 3 8.43 29.11 -10.04
CA MET A 3 7.26 28.25 -9.73
C MET A 3 6.36 28.00 -10.97
N ARG A 4 6.45 28.85 -12.00
CA ARG A 4 5.77 28.66 -13.29
C ARG A 4 6.33 27.46 -14.06
N HIS A 5 7.62 27.18 -13.96
CA HIS A 5 8.27 26.04 -14.63
C HIS A 5 7.74 24.70 -14.10
N LEU A 6 7.54 24.60 -12.78
CA LEU A 6 6.92 23.41 -12.16
C LEU A 6 5.49 23.11 -12.65
N ARG A 7 4.78 24.17 -13.09
CA ARG A 7 3.44 24.03 -13.67
C ARG A 7 3.46 23.27 -15.01
N PHE A 8 4.52 23.45 -15.81
CA PHE A 8 4.65 22.77 -17.10
C PHE A 8 5.06 21.31 -16.93
N LEU A 9 5.89 20.99 -15.97
CA LEU A 9 6.27 19.62 -15.64
C LEU A 9 5.05 18.76 -15.26
N ARG A 10 4.02 19.37 -14.65
CA ARG A 10 2.77 18.72 -14.30
C ARG A 10 2.02 18.15 -15.51
N TYR A 11 2.18 18.73 -16.70
CA TYR A 11 1.54 18.20 -17.92
C TYR A 11 2.08 16.81 -18.27
N VAL A 12 3.39 16.61 -18.18
CA VAL A 12 4.03 15.32 -18.45
C VAL A 12 3.63 14.28 -17.44
N ASP A 13 3.64 14.62 -16.14
CA ASP A 13 3.22 13.69 -15.08
C ASP A 13 1.75 13.27 -15.24
N GLU A 14 0.87 14.20 -15.61
CA GLU A 14 -0.54 13.89 -15.80
C GLU A 14 -0.78 13.02 -17.03
N VAL A 15 -0.04 13.25 -18.13
CA VAL A 15 -0.09 12.37 -19.32
C VAL A 15 0.41 10.97 -18.97
N ALA A 16 1.48 10.86 -18.16
CA ALA A 16 1.99 9.58 -17.70
C ALA A 16 0.97 8.82 -16.84
N ARG A 17 0.27 9.51 -15.93
CA ARG A 17 -0.78 8.92 -15.07
C ARG A 17 -2.01 8.48 -15.86
N ALA A 18 -2.47 9.36 -16.76
CA ALA A 18 -3.69 9.10 -17.52
C ALA A 18 -3.49 8.08 -18.67
N GLY A 19 -2.23 7.85 -19.10
CA GLY A 19 -1.89 7.05 -20.27
C GLY A 19 -2.47 7.60 -21.58
N SER A 20 -2.96 8.86 -21.57
CA SER A 20 -3.64 9.50 -22.68
C SER A 20 -3.57 11.01 -22.57
N ILE A 21 -3.12 11.67 -23.65
CA ILE A 21 -3.09 13.14 -23.73
C ILE A 21 -4.49 13.75 -23.55
N ARG A 22 -5.52 13.12 -24.12
CA ARG A 22 -6.90 13.60 -24.03
C ARG A 22 -7.43 13.52 -22.59
N LYS A 23 -7.24 12.39 -21.91
CA LYS A 23 -7.65 12.23 -20.50
C LYS A 23 -6.89 13.19 -19.58
N ALA A 24 -5.59 13.35 -19.80
CA ALA A 24 -4.78 14.31 -19.04
C ALA A 24 -5.28 15.76 -19.24
N ALA A 25 -5.66 16.13 -20.46
CA ALA A 25 -6.21 17.45 -20.77
C ALA A 25 -7.54 17.71 -20.04
N GLU A 26 -8.41 16.71 -19.98
CA GLU A 26 -9.68 16.75 -19.21
C GLU A 26 -9.40 16.98 -17.71
N GLN A 27 -8.45 16.27 -17.12
CA GLN A 27 -8.07 16.40 -15.71
C GLN A 27 -7.38 17.72 -15.37
N LEU A 28 -6.64 18.27 -16.35
CA LEU A 28 -5.95 19.57 -16.21
C LEU A 28 -6.85 20.76 -16.57
N HIS A 29 -8.08 20.51 -17.04
CA HIS A 29 -9.01 21.53 -17.53
C HIS A 29 -8.42 22.42 -18.64
N VAL A 30 -7.71 21.80 -19.58
CA VAL A 30 -7.10 22.44 -20.75
C VAL A 30 -7.41 21.67 -22.03
N THR A 31 -7.03 22.22 -23.19
CA THR A 31 -7.21 21.52 -24.47
C THR A 31 -6.13 20.45 -24.69
N ALA A 32 -6.48 19.37 -25.39
CA ALA A 32 -5.52 18.31 -25.72
C ALA A 32 -4.36 18.84 -26.60
N SER A 33 -4.61 19.82 -27.46
CA SER A 33 -3.57 20.50 -28.24
C SER A 33 -2.58 21.27 -27.38
N ALA A 34 -3.04 21.92 -26.30
CA ALA A 34 -2.15 22.60 -25.35
C ALA A 34 -1.25 21.62 -24.59
N VAL A 35 -1.79 20.49 -24.13
CA VAL A 35 -1.00 19.42 -23.49
C VAL A 35 0.01 18.84 -24.47
N ASN A 36 -0.42 18.47 -25.69
CA ASN A 36 0.47 17.90 -26.69
C ASN A 36 1.63 18.84 -27.05
N ARG A 37 1.34 20.12 -27.25
CA ARG A 37 2.36 21.12 -27.53
C ARG A 37 3.40 21.20 -26.42
N ARG A 38 2.96 21.22 -25.14
CA ARG A 38 3.89 21.27 -24.00
C ARG A 38 4.75 20.02 -23.86
N VAL A 39 4.19 18.86 -24.16
CA VAL A 39 4.97 17.63 -24.22
C VAL A 39 6.02 17.71 -25.32
N MET A 40 5.65 18.15 -26.52
CA MET A 40 6.58 18.29 -27.65
C MET A 40 7.67 19.33 -27.37
N ASP A 41 7.33 20.50 -26.79
CA ASP A 41 8.30 21.53 -26.41
C ASP A 41 9.38 20.94 -25.46
N LEU A 42 8.96 20.09 -24.49
CA LEU A 42 9.88 19.44 -23.54
C LEU A 42 10.69 18.32 -24.20
N GLU A 43 10.11 17.53 -25.09
CA GLU A 43 10.82 16.50 -25.85
C GLU A 43 11.90 17.11 -26.74
N GLU A 44 11.63 18.27 -27.35
CA GLU A 44 12.59 19.03 -28.15
C GLU A 44 13.73 19.60 -27.27
N GLU A 45 13.41 20.19 -26.11
CA GLU A 45 14.39 20.70 -25.15
C GLU A 45 15.31 19.60 -24.63
N LEU A 46 14.76 18.41 -24.38
CA LEU A 46 15.51 17.24 -23.89
C LEU A 46 16.25 16.47 -24.98
N GLY A 47 15.91 16.71 -26.24
CA GLY A 47 16.45 15.97 -27.38
C GLY A 47 16.05 14.49 -27.41
N ALA A 48 14.98 14.10 -26.69
CA ALA A 48 14.53 12.73 -26.58
C ALA A 48 13.00 12.63 -26.43
N PRO A 49 12.34 11.66 -27.08
CA PRO A 49 10.90 11.44 -26.88
C PRO A 49 10.64 10.90 -25.46
N LEU A 50 9.66 11.49 -24.78
CA LEU A 50 9.21 11.04 -23.45
C LEU A 50 8.09 10.00 -23.55
N PHE A 51 7.32 10.03 -24.66
CA PHE A 51 6.19 9.13 -24.87
C PHE A 51 6.26 8.42 -26.22
N GLU A 52 5.91 7.13 -26.20
CA GLU A 52 5.58 6.36 -27.40
C GLU A 52 4.07 6.43 -27.65
N ARG A 53 3.66 6.76 -28.88
CA ARG A 53 2.25 6.72 -29.30
C ARG A 53 1.84 5.27 -29.56
N ARG A 54 0.69 4.87 -29.06
CA ARG A 54 0.07 3.55 -29.28
C ARG A 54 -1.37 3.70 -29.75
N ALA A 55 -1.94 2.64 -30.29
CA ALA A 55 -3.33 2.64 -30.79
C ALA A 55 -4.36 3.05 -29.70
N ARG A 56 -4.05 2.83 -28.43
CA ARG A 56 -4.91 3.14 -27.29
C ARG A 56 -4.27 4.10 -26.27
N GLY A 57 -3.57 5.13 -26.73
CA GLY A 57 -2.99 6.14 -25.86
C GLY A 57 -1.48 6.31 -25.99
N VAL A 58 -0.81 6.59 -24.89
CA VAL A 58 0.65 6.81 -24.85
C VAL A 58 1.27 5.96 -23.75
N ARG A 59 2.54 5.58 -23.93
CA ARG A 59 3.37 4.90 -22.94
C ARG A 59 4.67 5.69 -22.77
N LEU A 60 5.23 5.69 -21.57
CA LEU A 60 6.55 6.28 -21.31
C LEU A 60 7.65 5.51 -22.07
N THR A 61 8.61 6.25 -22.62
CA THR A 61 9.92 5.74 -23.03
C THR A 61 10.83 5.62 -21.81
N ALA A 62 12.02 5.02 -21.95
CA ALA A 62 13.02 5.02 -20.89
C ALA A 62 13.41 6.45 -20.44
N ALA A 63 13.55 7.40 -21.40
CA ALA A 63 13.75 8.81 -21.11
C ALA A 63 12.55 9.42 -20.35
N GLY A 64 11.33 9.06 -20.75
CA GLY A 64 10.09 9.46 -20.09
C GLY A 64 10.01 8.97 -18.64
N GLU A 65 10.39 7.72 -18.38
CA GLU A 65 10.42 7.16 -17.01
C GLU A 65 11.41 7.93 -16.11
N LEU A 66 12.60 8.22 -16.61
CA LEU A 66 13.59 9.03 -15.89
C LEU A 66 13.08 10.44 -15.61
N PHE A 67 12.47 11.08 -16.61
CA PHE A 67 11.99 12.45 -16.49
C PHE A 67 10.76 12.56 -15.57
N VAL A 68 9.81 11.64 -15.64
CA VAL A 68 8.65 11.59 -14.73
C VAL A 68 9.12 11.37 -13.29
N ARG A 69 10.10 10.50 -13.06
CA ARG A 69 10.70 10.33 -11.74
C ARG A 69 11.25 11.65 -11.21
N TYR A 70 12.06 12.35 -12.00
CA TYR A 70 12.58 13.66 -11.65
C TYR A 70 11.48 14.67 -11.31
N ILE A 71 10.41 14.73 -12.13
CA ILE A 71 9.26 15.63 -11.88
C ILE A 71 8.63 15.34 -10.51
N ARG A 72 8.43 14.06 -10.20
CA ARG A 72 7.79 13.64 -8.94
C ARG A 72 8.67 13.92 -7.73
N GLU A 73 9.98 13.73 -7.85
CA GLU A 73 10.96 14.14 -6.83
C GLU A 73 10.87 15.63 -6.55
N GLN A 74 10.96 16.47 -7.58
CA GLN A 74 10.88 17.93 -7.45
C GLN A 74 9.52 18.39 -6.88
N SER A 75 8.43 17.74 -7.29
CA SER A 75 7.11 18.04 -6.77
C SER A 75 7.02 17.69 -5.28
N GLY A 76 7.59 16.57 -4.85
CA GLY A 76 7.70 16.18 -3.45
C GLY A 76 8.47 17.19 -2.61
N ASP A 77 9.59 17.72 -3.14
CA ASP A 77 10.40 18.74 -2.46
C ASP A 77 9.64 20.06 -2.25
N VAL A 78 8.85 20.46 -3.26
CA VAL A 78 7.99 21.65 -3.14
C VAL A 78 6.88 21.44 -2.08
N GLU A 79 6.24 20.29 -2.08
CA GLU A 79 5.22 19.98 -1.07
C GLU A 79 5.84 19.93 0.34
N ARG A 80 7.03 19.38 0.50
CA ARG A 80 7.78 19.40 1.75
C ARG A 80 8.07 20.82 2.21
N MET A 81 8.63 21.68 1.33
CA MET A 81 8.90 23.06 1.66
C MET A 81 7.63 23.81 2.12
N LYS A 82 6.52 23.64 1.40
CA LYS A 82 5.23 24.23 1.80
C LYS A 82 4.78 23.73 3.16
N SER A 83 4.89 22.42 3.40
CA SER A 83 4.54 21.81 4.69
C SER A 83 5.39 22.36 5.85
N GLN A 84 6.69 22.60 5.62
CA GLN A 84 7.57 23.22 6.61
C GLN A 84 7.17 24.69 6.89
N ILE A 85 6.84 25.46 5.86
CA ILE A 85 6.37 26.83 6.02
C ILE A 85 5.06 26.88 6.84
N GLU A 86 4.14 25.94 6.61
CA GLU A 86 2.88 25.86 7.37
C GLU A 86 3.13 25.42 8.83
N ASP A 87 4.06 24.52 9.07
CA ASP A 87 4.44 24.09 10.41
C ASP A 87 5.08 25.26 11.23
N LEU A 88 5.89 26.09 10.58
CA LEU A 88 6.42 27.34 11.17
C LEU A 88 5.33 28.33 11.60
N LYS A 89 4.18 28.30 10.93
CA LYS A 89 2.98 29.10 11.29
C LYS A 89 2.13 28.45 12.38
N GLY A 90 2.54 27.31 12.93
CA GLY A 90 1.78 26.52 13.89
C GLY A 90 0.58 25.77 13.26
N LEU A 91 0.46 25.78 11.94
CA LEU A 91 -0.63 25.15 11.20
C LEU A 91 -0.15 23.83 10.61
N ARG A 92 -0.28 22.74 11.37
CA ARG A 92 0.04 21.40 10.84
C ARG A 92 -1.06 20.96 9.91
N ARG A 93 -0.84 21.16 8.61
CA ARG A 93 -1.73 20.75 7.53
C ARG A 93 -0.98 20.16 6.35
N GLY A 94 -1.67 19.45 5.47
CA GLY A 94 -1.12 18.80 4.30
C GLY A 94 -1.70 17.44 4.11
N THR A 95 -1.17 16.67 3.17
CA THR A 95 -1.66 15.33 2.83
C THR A 95 -0.57 14.30 3.11
N VAL A 96 -0.93 13.24 3.84
CA VAL A 96 -0.13 12.03 3.99
C VAL A 96 -0.59 11.02 2.94
N ARG A 97 0.29 10.62 2.04
CA ARG A 97 0.02 9.60 1.02
C ARG A 97 0.65 8.30 1.46
N ILE A 98 -0.15 7.28 1.70
CA ILE A 98 0.33 5.98 2.17
C ILE A 98 -0.29 4.84 1.38
N ALA A 99 0.53 3.86 0.97
CA ALA A 99 0.03 2.59 0.49
C ALA A 99 0.19 1.52 1.55
N CYS A 100 -0.79 0.64 1.69
CA CYS A 100 -0.76 -0.42 2.69
C CYS A 100 -1.28 -1.75 2.16
N SER A 101 -0.87 -2.83 2.83
CA SER A 101 -1.45 -4.16 2.64
C SER A 101 -2.90 -4.18 3.08
N GLN A 102 -3.72 -4.94 2.36
CA GLN A 102 -5.17 -5.01 2.58
C GLN A 102 -5.58 -5.40 4.00
N ALA A 103 -4.81 -6.29 4.64
CA ALA A 103 -5.06 -6.70 6.01
C ALA A 103 -5.10 -5.53 7.03
N LEU A 104 -4.47 -4.41 6.72
CA LEU A 104 -4.38 -3.25 7.61
C LEU A 104 -5.52 -2.23 7.42
N ALA A 105 -6.30 -2.40 6.36
CA ALA A 105 -7.29 -1.41 5.93
C ALA A 105 -8.56 -1.40 6.78
N LEU A 106 -8.88 -2.52 7.45
CA LEU A 106 -10.14 -2.67 8.19
C LEU A 106 -10.11 -1.95 9.55
N ASP A 107 -9.01 -2.10 10.30
CA ASP A 107 -8.93 -1.58 11.68
C ASP A 107 -7.64 -0.82 11.96
N PHE A 108 -6.47 -1.45 11.79
CA PHE A 108 -5.20 -0.89 12.24
C PHE A 108 -4.94 0.51 11.68
N LEU A 109 -4.90 0.66 10.37
CA LEU A 109 -4.57 1.95 9.75
C LEU A 109 -5.66 3.01 9.95
N PRO A 110 -6.97 2.72 9.83
CA PRO A 110 -8.03 3.66 10.18
C PRO A 110 -7.94 4.17 11.62
N ARG A 111 -7.69 3.30 12.59
CA ARG A 111 -7.53 3.67 14.00
C ARG A 111 -6.34 4.62 14.20
N GLU A 112 -5.21 4.33 13.60
CA GLU A 112 -4.02 5.18 13.71
C GLU A 112 -4.20 6.54 13.01
N ILE A 113 -4.91 6.58 11.88
CA ILE A 113 -5.31 7.81 11.19
C ILE A 113 -6.25 8.63 12.08
N ALA A 114 -7.25 8.01 12.67
CA ALA A 114 -8.18 8.69 13.56
C ALA A 114 -7.46 9.30 14.78
N ALA A 115 -6.57 8.56 15.42
CA ALA A 115 -5.75 9.04 16.53
C ALA A 115 -4.81 10.20 16.14
N TYR A 116 -4.27 10.17 14.91
CA TYR A 116 -3.45 11.26 14.39
C TYR A 116 -4.29 12.51 14.11
N ARG A 117 -5.43 12.35 13.43
CA ARG A 117 -6.32 13.47 13.07
C ARG A 117 -6.98 14.12 14.28
N ALA A 118 -7.19 13.38 15.37
CA ALA A 118 -7.65 13.99 16.64
C ALA A 118 -6.70 15.06 17.15
N LYS A 119 -5.38 14.93 16.89
CA LYS A 119 -4.35 15.92 17.26
C LYS A 119 -4.11 16.95 16.17
N PHE A 120 -4.30 16.58 14.90
CA PHE A 120 -4.00 17.40 13.72
C PHE A 120 -5.14 17.35 12.71
N PRO A 121 -6.28 18.01 12.98
CA PRO A 121 -7.53 17.86 12.22
C PRO A 121 -7.44 18.37 10.78
N LEU A 122 -6.48 19.25 10.48
CA LEU A 122 -6.26 19.79 9.14
C LEU A 122 -5.42 18.90 8.22
N VAL A 123 -4.92 17.78 8.74
CA VAL A 123 -4.17 16.81 7.93
C VAL A 123 -5.14 15.87 7.21
N GLN A 124 -4.93 15.73 5.91
CA GLN A 124 -5.65 14.82 5.03
C GLN A 124 -4.83 13.55 4.79
N PHE A 125 -5.51 12.46 4.48
CA PHE A 125 -4.89 11.18 4.14
C PHE A 125 -5.38 10.71 2.78
N ASP A 126 -4.44 10.32 1.91
CA ASP A 126 -4.67 9.59 0.67
C ASP A 126 -4.13 8.16 0.88
N VAL A 127 -5.04 7.22 1.09
CA VAL A 127 -4.72 5.82 1.41
C VAL A 127 -4.97 4.96 0.20
N LYS A 128 -3.94 4.23 -0.23
CA LYS A 128 -4.01 3.24 -1.29
C LYS A 128 -3.90 1.85 -0.68
N VAL A 129 -4.88 1.00 -0.94
CA VAL A 129 -4.87 -0.39 -0.47
C VAL A 129 -4.50 -1.28 -1.64
N PHE A 130 -3.34 -1.94 -1.56
CA PHE A 130 -2.76 -2.72 -2.64
C PHE A 130 -2.16 -4.05 -2.14
N ASP A 131 -1.86 -4.95 -3.08
CA ASP A 131 -0.88 -6.01 -2.84
C ASP A 131 0.52 -5.40 -2.64
N HIS A 132 1.46 -6.24 -2.16
CA HIS A 132 2.79 -5.77 -1.80
C HIS A 132 3.61 -5.29 -3.01
N GLU A 133 3.48 -5.91 -4.19
CA GLU A 133 4.22 -5.50 -5.40
C GLU A 133 3.72 -4.13 -5.89
N ARG A 134 2.41 -3.95 -5.96
CA ARG A 134 1.81 -2.70 -6.40
C ARG A 134 2.05 -1.56 -5.40
N ALA A 135 2.01 -1.83 -4.09
CA ALA A 135 2.36 -0.84 -3.07
C ALA A 135 3.81 -0.36 -3.23
N MET A 136 4.75 -1.30 -3.43
CA MET A 136 6.16 -0.95 -3.62
C MET A 136 6.41 -0.24 -4.95
N SER A 137 5.74 -0.62 -6.04
CA SER A 137 5.85 0.09 -7.32
C SER A 137 5.29 1.52 -7.25
N THR A 138 4.20 1.73 -6.50
CA THR A 138 3.62 3.06 -6.26
C THR A 138 4.58 3.94 -5.46
N LEU A 139 5.28 3.37 -4.47
CA LEU A 139 6.33 4.06 -3.73
C LEU A 139 7.51 4.44 -4.66
N ALA A 140 8.00 3.49 -5.46
CA ALA A 140 9.07 3.71 -6.41
C ALA A 140 8.73 4.79 -7.46
N ALA A 141 7.44 4.90 -7.80
CA ALA A 141 6.90 5.91 -8.70
C ALA A 141 6.62 7.27 -8.02
N TYR A 142 6.97 7.46 -6.75
CA TYR A 142 6.72 8.68 -5.97
C TYR A 142 5.24 9.08 -5.85
N GLU A 143 4.33 8.14 -6.02
CA GLU A 143 2.88 8.39 -5.90
C GLU A 143 2.41 8.39 -4.44
N VAL A 144 3.16 7.71 -3.56
CA VAL A 144 2.94 7.71 -2.11
C VAL A 144 4.21 8.11 -1.37
N ASP A 145 4.04 8.57 -0.14
CA ASP A 145 5.14 9.00 0.73
C ASP A 145 5.65 7.84 1.59
N LEU A 146 4.72 6.99 2.03
CA LEU A 146 4.96 5.87 2.93
C LEU A 146 4.32 4.59 2.40
N VAL A 147 4.90 3.47 2.79
CA VAL A 147 4.25 2.16 2.66
C VAL A 147 4.23 1.44 4.00
N LEU A 148 3.16 0.67 4.25
CA LEU A 148 3.08 -0.29 5.36
C LEU A 148 2.65 -1.63 4.78
N VAL A 149 3.62 -2.50 4.52
CA VAL A 149 3.45 -3.67 3.66
C VAL A 149 4.00 -4.93 4.31
N PHE A 150 3.22 -6.01 4.24
CA PHE A 150 3.66 -7.33 4.66
C PHE A 150 4.47 -8.01 3.55
N ARG A 151 5.70 -8.50 3.87
CA ARG A 151 6.64 -9.12 2.95
C ARG A 151 6.93 -8.23 1.72
N PRO A 152 7.43 -7.00 1.89
CA PRO A 152 7.74 -6.16 0.74
C PRO A 152 8.78 -6.85 -0.16
N PRO A 153 8.60 -6.84 -1.50
CA PRO A 153 9.63 -7.27 -2.41
C PRO A 153 10.84 -6.33 -2.36
N PHE A 154 11.97 -6.83 -2.83
CA PHE A 154 13.20 -6.02 -2.88
C PHE A 154 13.01 -4.78 -3.77
N LEU A 155 13.40 -3.63 -3.23
CA LEU A 155 13.45 -2.36 -3.95
C LEU A 155 14.78 -1.66 -3.58
N PRO A 156 15.68 -1.36 -4.54
CA PRO A 156 17.05 -0.87 -4.27
C PRO A 156 17.12 0.37 -3.37
N ASN A 157 16.18 1.30 -3.57
CA ASN A 157 16.14 2.57 -2.82
C ASN A 157 15.11 2.56 -1.69
N PHE A 158 14.68 1.39 -1.23
CA PHE A 158 13.78 1.28 -0.11
C PHE A 158 14.52 1.49 1.21
N GLN A 159 13.94 2.31 2.08
CA GLN A 159 14.40 2.53 3.45
C GLN A 159 13.34 2.05 4.42
N PRO A 160 13.54 0.91 5.07
CA PRO A 160 12.68 0.51 6.17
C PRO A 160 12.86 1.49 7.34
N LEU A 161 11.76 1.95 7.90
CA LEU A 161 11.70 2.79 9.09
C LEU A 161 11.42 1.95 10.34
N MET A 162 10.59 0.92 10.18
CA MET A 162 10.21 -0.01 11.25
C MET A 162 9.84 -1.35 10.64
N SER A 163 10.18 -2.45 11.33
CA SER A 163 9.76 -3.80 10.97
C SER A 163 9.17 -4.51 12.19
N LEU A 164 8.01 -5.17 11.99
CA LEU A 164 7.33 -5.97 13.00
C LEU A 164 7.11 -7.38 12.48
N ARG A 165 7.61 -8.39 13.21
CA ARG A 165 7.38 -9.79 12.88
C ARG A 165 5.91 -10.14 13.10
N GLN A 166 5.25 -10.59 12.04
CA GLN A 166 3.85 -11.01 12.04
C GLN A 166 3.73 -12.50 11.76
N ARG A 167 2.75 -13.13 12.40
CA ARG A 167 2.34 -14.50 12.12
C ARG A 167 1.07 -14.53 11.27
N LEU A 168 0.80 -15.64 10.63
CA LEU A 168 -0.54 -15.94 10.13
C LEU A 168 -1.41 -16.46 11.27
N VAL A 169 -2.66 -16.05 11.23
CA VAL A 169 -3.72 -16.52 12.12
C VAL A 169 -4.88 -17.05 11.30
N ALA A 170 -5.64 -17.95 11.88
CA ALA A 170 -6.88 -18.44 11.29
C ALA A 170 -8.07 -17.69 11.87
N LEU A 171 -8.96 -17.25 10.99
CA LEU A 171 -10.26 -16.67 11.32
C LEU A 171 -11.34 -17.74 11.12
N MET A 172 -12.21 -17.89 12.07
CA MET A 172 -13.31 -18.85 12.03
C MET A 172 -14.49 -18.37 12.84
N PRO A 173 -15.71 -18.93 12.63
CA PRO A 173 -16.86 -18.63 13.48
C PRO A 173 -16.59 -19.00 14.94
N ALA A 174 -17.22 -18.29 15.87
CA ALA A 174 -17.06 -18.57 17.31
C ALA A 174 -17.56 -19.98 17.72
N ASP A 175 -18.50 -20.54 16.97
CA ASP A 175 -19.03 -21.88 17.16
C ASP A 175 -18.24 -22.98 16.41
N HIS A 176 -17.15 -22.64 15.74
CA HIS A 176 -16.32 -23.61 15.00
C HIS A 176 -15.62 -24.59 15.95
N PRO A 177 -15.51 -25.91 15.62
CA PRO A 177 -14.87 -26.92 16.50
C PRO A 177 -13.46 -26.56 16.96
N LEU A 178 -12.68 -25.84 16.14
CA LEU A 178 -11.33 -25.39 16.48
C LEU A 178 -11.32 -24.11 17.33
N ALA A 179 -12.43 -23.42 17.50
CA ALA A 179 -12.51 -22.15 18.22
C ALA A 179 -12.17 -22.27 19.71
N ALA A 180 -12.33 -23.44 20.30
CA ALA A 180 -11.98 -23.70 21.71
C ALA A 180 -10.45 -23.76 21.97
N ARG A 181 -9.63 -23.91 20.92
CA ARG A 181 -8.17 -24.00 21.03
C ARG A 181 -7.56 -22.61 20.90
N SER A 182 -6.60 -22.27 21.74
CA SER A 182 -5.84 -21.00 21.63
C SER A 182 -4.85 -21.00 20.45
N LYS A 183 -4.33 -22.18 20.11
CA LYS A 183 -3.35 -22.40 19.04
C LYS A 183 -3.71 -23.65 18.26
N ILE A 184 -3.57 -23.60 16.95
CA ILE A 184 -3.91 -24.70 16.02
C ILE A 184 -2.75 -24.97 15.05
N ARG A 185 -2.74 -26.17 14.49
CA ARG A 185 -1.84 -26.58 13.41
C ARG A 185 -2.56 -26.38 12.07
N LEU A 186 -1.81 -26.17 10.99
CA LEU A 186 -2.42 -26.18 9.65
C LEU A 186 -3.12 -27.49 9.32
N SER A 187 -2.58 -28.61 9.82
CA SER A 187 -3.21 -29.93 9.69
C SER A 187 -4.60 -30.04 10.35
N ASP A 188 -4.84 -29.28 11.42
CA ASP A 188 -6.17 -29.25 12.06
C ASP A 188 -7.23 -28.62 11.17
N CYS A 189 -6.84 -27.76 10.23
CA CYS A 189 -7.72 -27.10 9.27
C CYS A 189 -8.07 -27.99 8.06
N VAL A 190 -7.37 -29.12 7.87
CA VAL A 190 -7.69 -30.09 6.82
C VAL A 190 -9.02 -30.76 7.13
N GLY A 191 -9.90 -30.84 6.15
CA GLY A 191 -11.26 -31.38 6.33
C GLY A 191 -12.34 -30.33 6.63
N TYR A 192 -11.93 -29.06 6.77
CA TYR A 192 -12.87 -27.93 6.82
C TYR A 192 -12.76 -27.10 5.54
N PRO A 193 -13.86 -26.51 5.06
CA PRO A 193 -13.83 -25.61 3.91
C PRO A 193 -13.05 -24.34 4.27
N VAL A 194 -12.24 -23.85 3.31
CA VAL A 194 -11.45 -22.65 3.51
C VAL A 194 -11.73 -21.61 2.43
N ALA A 195 -11.76 -20.34 2.83
CA ALA A 195 -11.75 -19.20 1.92
C ALA A 195 -10.39 -18.50 2.00
N LEU A 196 -9.68 -18.42 0.88
CA LEU A 196 -8.30 -17.94 0.85
C LEU A 196 -8.18 -16.56 0.21
N ALA A 197 -7.19 -15.83 0.66
CA ALA A 197 -6.74 -14.63 -0.03
C ALA A 197 -6.17 -14.98 -1.41
N GLU A 198 -6.27 -14.05 -2.37
CA GLU A 198 -5.66 -14.19 -3.69
C GLU A 198 -4.14 -14.29 -3.61
N ARG A 199 -3.52 -15.01 -4.54
CA ARG A 199 -2.08 -15.30 -4.55
C ARG A 199 -1.17 -14.07 -4.66
N SER A 200 -1.67 -12.93 -5.10
CA SER A 200 -0.95 -11.65 -5.11
C SER A 200 -0.70 -11.09 -3.70
N LEU A 201 -1.43 -11.56 -2.67
CA LEU A 201 -1.29 -11.07 -1.31
C LEU A 201 -0.19 -11.81 -0.54
N GLY A 202 0.68 -11.07 0.14
CA GLY A 202 1.88 -11.60 0.81
C GLY A 202 1.60 -12.69 1.85
N GLY A 203 0.48 -12.63 2.59
CA GLY A 203 0.06 -13.69 3.51
C GLY A 203 -0.31 -14.98 2.81
N ARG A 204 -0.96 -14.89 1.64
CA ARG A 204 -1.30 -16.06 0.83
C ARG A 204 -0.06 -16.70 0.19
N GLN A 205 0.91 -15.88 -0.22
CA GLN A 205 2.19 -16.41 -0.71
C GLN A 205 2.94 -17.18 0.37
N LEU A 206 3.02 -16.64 1.59
CA LEU A 206 3.62 -17.34 2.73
C LEU A 206 2.94 -18.68 2.99
N LEU A 207 1.61 -18.71 3.00
CA LEU A 207 0.84 -19.95 3.15
C LEU A 207 1.11 -20.94 1.99
N ALA A 208 1.18 -20.44 0.76
CA ALA A 208 1.45 -21.29 -0.42
C ALA A 208 2.84 -21.91 -0.38
N GLU A 209 3.87 -21.18 0.06
CA GLU A 209 5.24 -21.69 0.24
C GLU A 209 5.28 -22.87 1.24
N VAL A 210 4.51 -22.75 2.32
CA VAL A 210 4.39 -23.81 3.34
C VAL A 210 3.64 -25.02 2.79
N LEU A 211 2.48 -24.80 2.16
CA LEU A 211 1.68 -25.89 1.58
C LEU A 211 2.43 -26.64 0.47
N ALA A 212 3.25 -25.94 -0.32
CA ALA A 212 4.07 -26.59 -1.36
C ALA A 212 5.12 -27.55 -0.80
N ARG A 213 5.54 -27.36 0.47
CA ARG A 213 6.49 -28.24 1.18
C ARG A 213 5.82 -29.27 2.07
N SER A 214 4.51 -29.34 2.07
CA SER A 214 3.69 -30.25 2.87
C SER A 214 2.75 -31.08 1.99
N ASN A 215 2.24 -32.17 2.55
CA ASN A 215 1.21 -32.98 1.90
C ASN A 215 -0.22 -32.50 2.22
N LEU A 216 -0.35 -31.33 2.88
CA LEU A 216 -1.65 -30.79 3.26
C LEU A 216 -2.42 -30.32 2.01
N ARG A 217 -3.69 -30.62 1.96
CA ARG A 217 -4.60 -30.16 0.91
C ARG A 217 -5.83 -29.57 1.57
N PHE A 218 -6.13 -28.32 1.23
CA PHE A 218 -7.32 -27.62 1.70
C PHE A 218 -8.46 -27.77 0.69
N ASP A 219 -9.66 -27.87 1.21
CA ASP A 219 -10.90 -27.71 0.44
C ASP A 219 -11.16 -26.20 0.26
N ILE A 220 -10.70 -25.64 -0.86
CA ILE A 220 -10.78 -24.20 -1.14
C ILE A 220 -12.11 -23.91 -1.82
N VAL A 221 -13.04 -23.31 -1.10
CA VAL A 221 -14.39 -22.96 -1.60
C VAL A 221 -14.48 -21.57 -2.19
N ALA A 222 -13.55 -20.66 -1.83
CA ALA A 222 -13.48 -19.29 -2.38
C ALA A 222 -12.06 -18.74 -2.36
N GLU A 223 -11.72 -17.92 -3.35
CA GLU A 223 -10.53 -17.06 -3.34
C GLU A 223 -10.94 -15.61 -3.62
N SER A 224 -10.36 -14.65 -2.90
CA SER A 224 -10.67 -13.23 -3.08
C SER A 224 -9.47 -12.34 -2.72
N ASN A 225 -9.36 -11.21 -3.40
CA ASN A 225 -8.44 -10.14 -3.01
C ASN A 225 -9.03 -9.19 -1.96
N SER A 226 -10.24 -9.43 -1.45
CA SER A 226 -10.90 -8.63 -0.43
C SER A 226 -10.97 -9.38 0.90
N PHE A 227 -10.27 -8.90 1.93
CA PHE A 227 -10.39 -9.47 3.29
C PHE A 227 -11.78 -9.24 3.90
N GLU A 228 -12.48 -8.18 3.50
CA GLU A 228 -13.87 -7.95 3.92
C GLU A 228 -14.80 -9.05 3.37
N PHE A 229 -14.64 -9.41 2.08
CA PHE A 229 -15.35 -10.54 1.49
C PHE A 229 -15.04 -11.85 2.21
N LEU A 230 -13.75 -12.13 2.46
CA LEU A 230 -13.34 -13.36 3.16
C LEU A 230 -13.92 -13.41 4.58
N ARG A 231 -13.93 -12.28 5.30
CA ARG A 231 -14.58 -12.16 6.61
C ARG A 231 -16.09 -12.47 6.52
N GLY A 232 -16.74 -11.96 5.48
CA GLY A 232 -18.15 -12.26 5.20
C GLY A 232 -18.40 -13.75 4.98
N MET A 233 -17.52 -14.44 4.26
CA MET A 233 -17.59 -15.91 4.06
C MET A 233 -17.41 -16.66 5.37
N VAL A 234 -16.44 -16.29 6.21
CA VAL A 234 -16.25 -16.87 7.55
C VAL A 234 -17.55 -16.83 8.36
N LEU A 235 -18.21 -15.67 8.39
CA LEU A 235 -19.41 -15.45 9.21
C LEU A 235 -20.65 -16.15 8.64
N ARG A 236 -20.78 -16.30 7.32
CA ARG A 236 -22.02 -16.79 6.67
C ARG A 236 -21.94 -18.23 6.24
N ASP A 237 -20.77 -18.68 5.78
CA ASP A 237 -20.57 -20.03 5.22
C ASP A 237 -19.71 -20.92 6.14
N LYS A 238 -19.37 -20.41 7.34
CA LYS A 238 -18.64 -21.13 8.39
C LYS A 238 -17.30 -21.71 7.93
N VAL A 239 -16.63 -21.03 7.00
CA VAL A 239 -15.32 -21.41 6.48
C VAL A 239 -14.18 -20.89 7.37
N ILE A 240 -13.00 -21.48 7.25
CA ILE A 240 -11.76 -20.93 7.83
C ILE A 240 -11.12 -20.01 6.81
N SER A 241 -10.58 -18.85 7.26
CA SER A 241 -9.74 -17.99 6.45
C SER A 241 -8.45 -17.64 7.19
N PHE A 242 -7.45 -17.12 6.45
CA PHE A 242 -6.12 -16.82 7.01
C PHE A 242 -5.69 -15.41 6.66
N GLN A 243 -5.12 -14.70 7.66
CA GLN A 243 -4.48 -13.42 7.44
C GLN A 243 -3.39 -13.14 8.49
N ILE A 244 -2.68 -12.02 8.38
CA ILE A 244 -1.70 -11.61 9.38
C ILE A 244 -2.40 -11.12 10.66
N GLU A 245 -1.80 -11.40 11.81
CA GLU A 245 -2.38 -11.16 13.14
C GLU A 245 -2.85 -9.71 13.35
N ILE A 246 -2.02 -8.71 12.97
CA ILE A 246 -2.37 -7.29 13.13
C ILE A 246 -3.63 -6.84 12.37
N GLY A 247 -4.01 -7.58 11.33
CA GLY A 247 -5.23 -7.29 10.54
C GLY A 247 -6.44 -8.08 10.98
N ALA A 248 -6.26 -9.04 11.89
CA ALA A 248 -7.32 -9.93 12.33
C ALA A 248 -8.11 -9.32 13.49
N VAL A 249 -9.38 -9.01 13.25
CA VAL A 249 -10.27 -8.38 14.22
C VAL A 249 -11.32 -9.41 14.68
N GLU A 250 -11.31 -9.73 15.98
CA GLU A 250 -12.33 -10.55 16.61
C GLU A 250 -13.66 -9.82 16.78
N SER A 251 -14.73 -10.58 16.89
CA SER A 251 -16.07 -10.11 17.27
C SER A 251 -16.79 -11.22 18.02
N ASP A 252 -18.00 -10.96 18.49
CA ASP A 252 -18.82 -11.99 19.18
C ASP A 252 -19.04 -13.23 18.30
N GLU A 253 -19.08 -13.08 17.00
CA GLU A 253 -19.36 -14.16 16.04
C GLU A 253 -18.09 -14.72 15.36
N LEU A 254 -16.93 -14.02 15.47
CA LEU A 254 -15.69 -14.39 14.78
C LEU A 254 -14.51 -14.39 15.74
N VAL A 255 -13.81 -15.52 15.79
CA VAL A 255 -12.61 -15.69 16.61
C VAL A 255 -11.36 -15.84 15.75
N VAL A 256 -10.23 -15.42 16.33
CA VAL A 256 -8.90 -15.50 15.75
C VAL A 256 -8.08 -16.54 16.51
N ARG A 257 -7.46 -17.48 15.79
CA ARG A 257 -6.63 -18.52 16.40
C ARG A 257 -5.23 -18.50 15.82
N GLN A 258 -4.25 -18.55 16.70
CA GLN A 258 -2.87 -18.57 16.29
C GLN A 258 -2.52 -19.88 15.59
N ILE A 259 -1.82 -19.79 14.44
CA ILE A 259 -1.21 -20.94 13.79
C ILE A 259 0.17 -21.16 14.43
N ASP A 260 0.50 -22.42 14.65
CA ASP A 260 1.81 -22.79 15.23
C ASP A 260 2.95 -22.29 14.33
N ASP A 261 3.91 -21.56 14.93
CA ASP A 261 5.08 -21.00 14.22
C ASP A 261 5.98 -22.11 13.60
N ARG A 262 5.82 -23.38 14.02
CA ARG A 262 6.47 -24.54 13.38
C ARG A 262 5.87 -24.87 12.02
N ASP A 263 4.58 -24.57 11.81
CA ASP A 263 3.92 -24.76 10.53
C ASP A 263 4.13 -23.58 9.59
N VAL A 264 3.97 -22.34 10.11
CA VAL A 264 4.08 -21.13 9.31
C VAL A 264 5.05 -20.15 10.00
N PRO A 265 6.22 -19.90 9.40
CA PRO A 265 7.17 -18.97 10.00
C PRO A 265 6.61 -17.54 9.98
N ARG A 266 7.02 -16.74 10.97
CA ARG A 266 6.71 -15.32 10.97
C ARG A 266 7.44 -14.60 9.85
N ALA A 267 6.81 -13.57 9.31
CA ALA A 267 7.41 -12.69 8.30
C ALA A 267 7.19 -11.21 8.67
N ASP A 268 7.90 -10.34 7.97
CA ASP A 268 7.95 -8.93 8.35
C ASP A 268 6.82 -8.11 7.74
N LEU A 269 6.14 -7.34 8.58
CA LEU A 269 5.38 -6.16 8.20
C LEU A 269 6.32 -4.96 8.30
N VAL A 270 6.50 -4.23 7.22
CA VAL A 270 7.50 -3.17 7.13
C VAL A 270 6.82 -1.83 6.83
N LEU A 271 7.06 -0.85 7.71
CA LEU A 271 6.84 0.56 7.43
C LEU A 271 8.11 1.10 6.76
N GLY A 272 7.96 1.81 5.63
CA GLY A 272 9.12 2.34 4.95
C GLY A 272 8.80 3.47 3.97
N GLN A 273 9.87 4.05 3.45
CA GLN A 273 9.89 5.15 2.49
C GLN A 273 11.00 4.95 1.45
N LEU A 274 11.13 5.84 0.49
CA LEU A 274 12.31 5.89 -0.38
C LEU A 274 13.49 6.52 0.36
N ARG A 275 14.67 5.92 0.21
CA ARG A 275 15.93 6.44 0.73
C ARG A 275 16.27 7.77 0.06
N GLY A 276 16.77 8.71 0.86
CA GLY A 276 17.15 10.05 0.38
C GLY A 276 15.95 10.98 0.14
N ARG A 277 14.72 10.49 0.22
CA ARG A 277 13.54 11.34 0.14
C ARG A 277 13.19 11.87 1.53
N SER A 278 13.14 13.17 1.67
CA SER A 278 12.60 13.80 2.87
C SER A 278 11.09 13.88 2.78
N LEU A 279 10.41 13.38 3.79
CA LEU A 279 8.94 13.40 3.86
C LEU A 279 8.39 14.80 4.14
N PRO A 280 7.17 15.14 3.67
CA PRO A 280 6.39 16.25 4.23
C PRO A 280 6.22 16.10 5.75
N VAL A 281 6.16 17.22 6.48
CA VAL A 281 6.09 17.20 7.96
C VAL A 281 4.96 16.30 8.50
N PRO A 282 3.71 16.35 7.97
CA PRO A 282 2.67 15.45 8.45
C PRO A 282 2.99 13.97 8.20
N ALA A 283 3.58 13.62 7.06
CA ALA A 283 3.94 12.24 6.74
C ALA A 283 5.08 11.72 7.63
N ALA A 284 6.11 12.55 7.89
CA ALA A 284 7.20 12.20 8.82
C ALA A 284 6.67 11.95 10.24
N LYS A 285 5.80 12.84 10.75
CA LYS A 285 5.20 12.70 12.08
C LYS A 285 4.24 11.53 12.19
N PHE A 286 3.50 11.22 11.12
CA PHE A 286 2.67 10.02 11.08
C PHE A 286 3.50 8.74 11.05
N ALA A 287 4.61 8.73 10.29
CA ALA A 287 5.56 7.62 10.30
C ALA A 287 6.17 7.38 11.70
N GLU A 288 6.53 8.44 12.42
CA GLU A 288 6.98 8.36 13.81
C GLU A 288 5.91 7.77 14.75
N GLN A 289 4.63 8.14 14.56
CA GLN A 289 3.51 7.56 15.32
C GLN A 289 3.38 6.07 15.02
N LEU A 290 3.31 5.69 13.74
CA LEU A 290 3.20 4.28 13.34
C LEU A 290 4.38 3.46 13.86
N ALA A 291 5.62 3.98 13.76
CA ALA A 291 6.80 3.28 14.26
C ALA A 291 6.71 3.01 15.76
N ARG A 292 6.29 4.00 16.57
CA ARG A 292 6.09 3.82 18.02
C ARG A 292 5.02 2.79 18.35
N VAL A 293 3.89 2.79 17.63
CA VAL A 293 2.82 1.82 17.84
C VAL A 293 3.28 0.42 17.48
N LEU A 294 3.95 0.26 16.34
CA LEU A 294 4.49 -1.04 15.92
C LEU A 294 5.59 -1.54 16.87
N GLU A 295 6.44 -0.63 17.42
CA GLU A 295 7.45 -0.97 18.42
C GLU A 295 6.81 -1.49 19.71
N ALA A 296 5.74 -0.85 20.18
CA ALA A 296 5.01 -1.27 21.38
C ALA A 296 4.29 -2.62 21.21
N MET A 297 4.10 -3.08 19.97
CA MET A 297 3.51 -4.39 19.64
C MET A 297 4.57 -5.50 19.51
N ARG A 298 5.85 -5.20 19.66
CA ARG A 298 6.88 -6.24 19.70
C ARG A 298 6.71 -7.10 20.96
N PRO A 299 6.79 -8.44 20.82
CA PRO A 299 6.68 -9.37 21.94
C PRO A 299 7.85 -9.26 22.92
#